data_067bce14dd07ec0496b70bfba9dd5cee
#
_entry.id   067bce14dd07ec0496b70bfba9dd5cee
#
_cell.length_a   1.000
_cell.length_b   1.000
_cell.length_c   1.000
_cell.angle_alpha   90.00
_cell.angle_beta   90.00
_cell.angle_gamma   90.00
#
_symmetry.space_group_name_H-M   'P 1'
#
loop_
_entity.id
_entity.type
_entity.pdbx_description
1 polymer ?
#
loop_
_entity_poly.entity_id
_entity_poly.type
_entity_poly.pdbx_seq_one_letter_code
_entity_poly.pdbx_strand_id
1 'polypeptide(L)'
;IGYSDIHGMIIGALTVSDNRLSLQELSEKTGYSISTLSLSLDLLELFGMVKKIKNAGDRKLYIELQGDLLEGLKKAFIMKIQKSTNDALCRFKGYEESLKNSKEANKEKVINVLKILEDETQRLNKYIGLLSKIKLK
;
A
#
# COMPACT_ATOMS: atom_id res chain seq x y z
N ILE A 1 -0.10 -8.00 -4.80
CA ILE A 1 0.36 -6.62 -4.84
C ILE A 1 -0.81 -5.75 -4.47
N GLY A 2 -0.65 -4.82 -3.50
CA GLY A 2 -1.73 -4.06 -2.89
C GLY A 2 -2.52 -3.07 -3.75
N TYR A 3 -2.32 -3.03 -5.06
CA TYR A 3 -3.25 -2.48 -6.01
C TYR A 3 -4.18 -3.61 -6.46
N SER A 4 -5.28 -3.78 -5.75
CA SER A 4 -6.34 -4.66 -6.20
C SER A 4 -7.07 -3.98 -7.38
N ASP A 5 -7.69 -4.77 -8.22
CA ASP A 5 -8.49 -4.28 -9.35
C ASP A 5 -9.51 -3.20 -8.95
N ILE A 6 -9.99 -3.26 -7.70
CA ILE A 6 -10.93 -2.29 -7.15
C ILE A 6 -10.37 -0.85 -7.13
N HIS A 7 -9.09 -0.66 -6.79
CA HIS A 7 -8.49 0.68 -6.76
C HIS A 7 -8.41 1.28 -8.17
N GLY A 8 -8.01 0.48 -9.15
CA GLY A 8 -7.99 0.88 -10.55
C GLY A 8 -9.39 1.21 -11.09
N MET A 9 -10.39 0.41 -10.72
CA MET A 9 -11.79 0.65 -11.12
C MET A 9 -12.37 1.92 -10.49
N ILE A 10 -12.07 2.19 -9.22
CA ILE A 10 -12.48 3.43 -8.56
C ILE A 10 -11.90 4.65 -9.28
N ILE A 11 -10.60 4.66 -9.49
CA ILE A 11 -9.91 5.77 -10.16
C ILE A 11 -10.41 5.94 -11.59
N GLY A 12 -10.57 4.84 -12.34
CA GLY A 12 -11.11 4.87 -13.69
C GLY A 12 -12.53 5.42 -13.75
N ALA A 13 -13.42 4.96 -12.87
CA ALA A 13 -14.79 5.45 -12.80
C ALA A 13 -14.86 6.95 -12.47
N LEU A 14 -14.04 7.43 -11.55
CA LEU A 14 -13.95 8.84 -11.23
C LEU A 14 -13.42 9.67 -12.40
N THR A 15 -12.38 9.19 -13.07
CA THR A 15 -11.74 9.89 -14.19
C THR A 15 -12.74 10.13 -15.35
N VAL A 16 -13.56 9.14 -15.68
CA VAL A 16 -14.54 9.24 -16.75
C VAL A 16 -15.84 9.99 -16.35
N SER A 17 -15.96 10.39 -15.10
CA SER A 17 -17.15 11.03 -14.53
C SER A 17 -16.84 12.42 -13.95
N ASP A 18 -16.05 13.20 -14.66
CA ASP A 18 -15.62 14.55 -14.27
C ASP A 18 -14.99 14.61 -12.87
N ASN A 19 -14.26 13.54 -12.51
CA ASN A 19 -13.51 13.37 -11.27
C ASN A 19 -14.33 13.33 -9.98
N ARG A 20 -15.66 13.23 -10.08
CA ARG A 20 -16.55 13.22 -8.91
C ARG A 20 -17.76 12.28 -9.11
N LEU A 21 -18.03 11.46 -8.11
CA LEU A 21 -19.21 10.58 -8.02
C LEU A 21 -19.68 10.49 -6.58
N SER A 22 -20.98 10.27 -6.38
CA SER A 22 -21.46 9.81 -5.08
C SER A 22 -21.03 8.37 -4.82
N LEU A 23 -20.98 7.98 -3.56
CA LEU A 23 -20.62 6.60 -3.18
C LEU A 23 -21.60 5.58 -3.80
N GLN A 24 -22.87 5.93 -3.92
CA GLN A 24 -23.88 5.11 -4.56
C GLN A 24 -23.60 4.93 -6.06
N GLU A 25 -23.36 6.03 -6.77
CA GLU A 25 -23.02 5.99 -8.20
C GLU A 25 -21.72 5.20 -8.45
N LEU A 26 -20.75 5.35 -7.56
CA LEU A 26 -19.49 4.60 -7.64
C LEU A 26 -19.73 3.09 -7.47
N SER A 27 -20.62 2.71 -6.54
CA SER A 27 -21.03 1.31 -6.35
C SER A 27 -21.71 0.74 -7.61
N GLU A 28 -22.61 1.50 -8.20
CA GLU A 28 -23.29 1.10 -9.42
C GLU A 28 -22.36 0.94 -10.62
N LYS A 29 -21.42 1.89 -10.79
CA LYS A 29 -20.46 1.88 -11.91
C LYS A 29 -19.38 0.78 -11.78
N THR A 30 -18.95 0.48 -10.57
CA THR A 30 -17.88 -0.49 -10.35
C THR A 30 -18.38 -1.89 -10.07
N GLY A 31 -19.65 -2.05 -9.65
CA GLY A 31 -20.24 -3.32 -9.25
C GLY A 31 -19.82 -3.79 -7.86
N TYR A 32 -19.03 -3.01 -7.12
CA TYR A 32 -18.61 -3.35 -5.76
C TYR A 32 -19.61 -2.82 -4.73
N SER A 33 -19.76 -3.55 -3.62
CA SER A 33 -20.58 -3.12 -2.50
C SER A 33 -20.02 -1.85 -1.83
N ILE A 34 -20.88 -1.06 -1.21
CA ILE A 34 -20.50 0.15 -0.48
C ILE A 34 -19.46 -0.16 0.62
N SER A 35 -19.64 -1.27 1.34
CA SER A 35 -18.68 -1.69 2.38
C SER A 35 -17.31 -2.00 1.82
N THR A 36 -17.24 -2.68 0.69
CA THR A 36 -15.97 -2.99 0.00
C THR A 36 -15.31 -1.72 -0.53
N LEU A 37 -16.08 -0.81 -1.13
CA LEU A 37 -15.59 0.48 -1.61
C LEU A 37 -15.06 1.34 -0.46
N SER A 38 -15.74 1.36 0.68
CA SER A 38 -15.34 2.18 1.84
C SER A 38 -13.92 1.86 2.31
N LEU A 39 -13.58 0.58 2.43
CA LEU A 39 -12.22 0.16 2.81
C LEU A 39 -11.16 0.63 1.79
N SER A 40 -11.45 0.48 0.51
CA SER A 40 -10.55 0.91 -0.56
C SER A 40 -10.43 2.43 -0.65
N LEU A 41 -11.52 3.14 -0.43
CA LEU A 41 -11.54 4.60 -0.41
C LEU A 41 -10.76 5.17 0.77
N ASP A 42 -10.82 4.55 1.94
CA ASP A 42 -10.01 4.94 3.10
C ASP A 42 -8.52 4.88 2.77
N LEU A 43 -8.11 3.83 2.07
CA LEU A 43 -6.73 3.66 1.64
C LEU A 43 -6.33 4.69 0.58
N LEU A 44 -7.16 4.92 -0.42
CA LEU A 44 -6.91 5.92 -1.47
C LEU A 44 -6.88 7.35 -0.91
N GLU A 45 -7.71 7.64 0.09
CA GLU A 45 -7.69 8.92 0.81
C GLU A 45 -6.41 9.10 1.61
N LEU A 46 -5.95 8.03 2.29
CA LEU A 46 -4.67 8.02 3.01
C LEU A 46 -3.50 8.37 2.08
N PHE A 47 -3.53 7.90 0.83
CA PHE A 47 -2.52 8.22 -0.17
C PHE A 47 -2.72 9.57 -0.86
N GLY A 48 -3.78 10.29 -0.51
CA GLY A 48 -4.09 11.60 -1.10
C GLY A 48 -4.56 11.53 -2.56
N MET A 49 -5.11 10.40 -2.99
CA MET A 49 -5.59 10.19 -4.36
C MET A 49 -7.07 10.54 -4.52
N VAL A 50 -7.83 10.40 -3.45
CA VAL A 50 -9.25 10.79 -3.41
C VAL A 50 -9.56 11.58 -2.15
N LYS A 51 -10.67 12.28 -2.19
CA LYS A 51 -11.22 13.05 -1.08
C LYS A 51 -12.68 12.68 -0.92
N LYS A 52 -13.11 12.49 0.30
CA LYS A 52 -14.52 12.32 0.67
C LYS A 52 -15.12 13.67 0.99
N ILE A 53 -16.24 13.99 0.35
CA ILE A 53 -16.95 15.26 0.53
C ILE A 53 -18.36 14.98 1.00
N LYS A 54 -18.73 15.61 2.11
CA LYS A 54 -20.09 15.58 2.64
C LYS A 54 -20.62 17.02 2.72
N ASN A 55 -21.63 17.33 1.90
CA ASN A 55 -22.23 18.64 1.90
C ASN A 55 -23.25 18.78 3.03
N ALA A 56 -23.31 19.95 3.65
CA ALA A 56 -24.34 20.26 4.65
C ALA A 56 -25.75 20.13 4.02
N GLY A 57 -26.64 19.40 4.69
CA GLY A 57 -28.00 19.16 4.21
C GLY A 57 -28.16 18.05 3.17
N ASP A 58 -27.08 17.50 2.67
CA ASP A 58 -27.09 16.32 1.78
C ASP A 58 -26.66 15.07 2.55
N ARG A 59 -27.44 13.99 2.41
CA ARG A 59 -27.10 12.70 3.02
C ARG A 59 -26.08 11.91 2.21
N LYS A 60 -25.79 12.34 0.98
CA LYS A 60 -24.87 11.64 0.08
C LYS A 60 -23.43 11.97 0.41
N LEU A 61 -22.60 10.93 0.38
CA LEU A 61 -21.15 11.05 0.40
C LEU A 61 -20.64 11.07 -1.04
N TYR A 62 -19.87 12.10 -1.38
CA TYR A 62 -19.23 12.24 -2.68
C TYR A 62 -17.74 11.89 -2.59
N ILE A 63 -17.25 11.28 -3.64
CA ILE A 63 -15.84 10.94 -3.82
C ILE A 63 -15.30 11.75 -4.99
N GLU A 64 -14.19 12.42 -4.76
CA GLU A 64 -13.56 13.28 -5.76
C GLU A 64 -12.09 12.90 -5.90
N LEU A 65 -11.57 12.85 -7.14
CA LEU A 65 -10.13 12.71 -7.38
C LEU A 65 -9.42 13.95 -6.86
N GLN A 66 -8.31 13.73 -6.18
CA GLN A 66 -7.53 14.79 -5.57
C GLN A 66 -6.05 14.61 -5.85
N GLY A 67 -5.33 15.72 -5.96
CA GLY A 67 -3.89 15.75 -5.95
C GLY A 67 -3.22 15.13 -7.17
N ASP A 68 -1.98 14.80 -7.00
CA ASP A 68 -1.16 14.13 -8.01
C ASP A 68 -1.27 12.61 -7.84
N LEU A 69 -1.94 11.96 -8.80
CA LEU A 69 -2.12 10.50 -8.82
C LEU A 69 -0.78 9.76 -8.82
N LEU A 70 0.23 10.31 -9.47
CA LEU A 70 1.56 9.71 -9.54
C LEU A 70 2.25 9.74 -8.17
N GLU A 71 2.11 10.86 -7.43
CA GLU A 71 2.59 10.94 -6.05
C GLU A 71 1.85 9.97 -5.11
N GLY A 72 0.54 9.81 -5.28
CA GLY A 72 -0.25 8.83 -4.55
C GLY A 72 0.21 7.39 -4.83
N LEU A 73 0.44 7.06 -6.10
CA LEU A 73 0.99 5.78 -6.52
C LEU A 73 2.37 5.53 -5.92
N LYS A 74 3.24 6.51 -5.96
CA LYS A 74 4.58 6.43 -5.33
C LYS A 74 4.48 6.10 -3.85
N LYS A 75 3.62 6.81 -3.11
CA LYS A 75 3.41 6.56 -1.67
C LYS A 75 2.91 5.14 -1.42
N ALA A 76 1.93 4.68 -2.18
CA ALA A 76 1.39 3.33 -2.06
C ALA A 76 2.45 2.26 -2.32
N PHE A 77 3.26 2.44 -3.36
CA PHE A 77 4.34 1.54 -3.71
C PHE A 77 5.42 1.48 -2.62
N ILE A 78 5.85 2.63 -2.13
CA ILE A 78 6.86 2.74 -1.07
C ILE A 78 6.37 2.06 0.22
N MET A 79 5.16 2.35 0.67
CA MET A 79 4.58 1.73 1.87
C MET A 79 4.53 0.21 1.74
N LYS A 80 4.16 -0.29 0.58
CA LYS A 80 4.10 -1.73 0.34
C LYS A 80 5.47 -2.39 0.43
N ILE A 81 6.48 -1.82 -0.22
CA ILE A 81 7.82 -2.38 -0.17
C ILE A 81 8.38 -2.30 1.26
N GLN A 82 8.18 -1.19 1.96
CA GLN A 82 8.60 -1.06 3.36
C GLN A 82 7.97 -2.11 4.26
N LYS A 83 6.67 -2.35 4.10
CA LYS A 83 5.98 -3.42 4.84
C LYS A 83 6.56 -4.78 4.51
N SER A 84 6.74 -5.09 3.24
CA SER A 84 7.31 -6.37 2.79
C SER A 84 8.73 -6.60 3.31
N THR A 85 9.58 -5.58 3.28
CA THR A 85 10.95 -5.67 3.79
C THR A 85 10.99 -5.80 5.31
N ASN A 86 10.15 -5.09 6.03
CA ASN A 86 10.04 -5.22 7.49
C ASN A 86 9.54 -6.61 7.91
N ASP A 87 8.55 -7.15 7.20
CA ASP A 87 8.06 -8.51 7.43
C ASP A 87 9.16 -9.55 7.16
N ALA A 88 9.93 -9.37 6.10
CA ALA A 88 11.07 -10.22 5.79
C ALA A 88 12.13 -10.18 6.89
N LEU A 89 12.49 -9.00 7.39
CA LEU A 89 13.45 -8.84 8.48
C LEU A 89 12.97 -9.54 9.76
N CYS A 90 11.70 -9.42 10.10
CA CYS A 90 11.11 -10.12 11.24
C CYS A 90 11.22 -11.64 11.08
N ARG A 91 10.95 -12.16 9.88
CA ARG A 91 11.07 -13.59 9.59
C ARG A 91 12.50 -14.07 9.68
N PHE A 92 13.47 -13.32 9.16
CA PHE A 92 14.89 -13.68 9.24
C PHE A 92 15.36 -13.79 10.69
N LYS A 93 14.96 -12.84 11.53
CA LYS A 93 15.25 -12.89 12.98
C LYS A 93 14.62 -14.09 13.67
N GLY A 94 13.37 -14.40 13.34
CA GLY A 94 12.67 -15.56 13.87
C GLY A 94 13.36 -16.88 13.48
N TYR A 95 13.79 -17.03 12.23
CA TYR A 95 14.55 -18.20 11.78
C TYR A 95 15.93 -18.29 12.45
N GLU A 96 16.63 -17.17 12.62
CA GLU A 96 17.91 -17.12 13.30
C GLU A 96 17.78 -17.60 14.75
N GLU A 97 16.78 -17.13 15.48
CA GLU A 97 16.50 -17.57 16.86
C GLU A 97 16.15 -19.07 16.94
N SER A 98 15.32 -19.56 16.02
CA SER A 98 14.98 -20.98 15.93
C SER A 98 16.20 -21.85 15.67
N LEU A 99 17.12 -21.41 14.81
CA LEU A 99 18.35 -22.13 14.48
C LEU A 99 19.36 -22.13 15.63
N LYS A 100 19.45 -21.05 16.40
CA LYS A 100 20.33 -21.00 17.58
C LYS A 100 19.96 -22.05 18.61
N ASN A 101 18.69 -22.40 18.73
CA ASN A 101 18.17 -23.42 19.64
C ASN A 101 18.13 -24.83 19.02
N SER A 102 18.53 -24.97 17.76
CA SER A 102 18.56 -26.22 17.00
C SER A 102 19.93 -26.92 17.14
N LYS A 103 19.90 -28.26 17.01
CA LYS A 103 21.12 -29.09 16.98
C LYS A 103 21.55 -29.47 15.56
N GLU A 104 21.08 -28.76 14.55
CA GLU A 104 21.42 -29.04 13.15
C GLU A 104 22.86 -28.73 12.83
N ALA A 105 23.53 -29.64 12.06
CA ALA A 105 24.94 -29.57 11.74
C ALA A 105 25.32 -28.35 10.85
N ASN A 106 24.36 -27.84 10.05
CA ASN A 106 24.57 -26.74 9.10
C ASN A 106 24.05 -25.38 9.59
N LYS A 107 23.71 -25.25 10.87
CA LYS A 107 23.08 -24.03 11.39
C LYS A 107 23.95 -22.77 11.20
N GLU A 108 25.26 -22.87 11.34
CA GLU A 108 26.17 -21.72 11.16
C GLU A 108 26.14 -21.18 9.73
N LYS A 109 26.15 -22.07 8.73
CA LYS A 109 26.02 -21.66 7.31
C LYS A 109 24.69 -20.98 7.04
N VAL A 110 23.59 -21.50 7.56
CA VAL A 110 22.26 -20.92 7.37
C VAL A 110 22.16 -19.58 8.08
N ILE A 111 22.67 -19.45 9.29
CA ILE A 111 22.72 -18.17 10.03
C ILE A 111 23.52 -17.13 9.26
N ASN A 112 24.66 -17.50 8.67
CA ASN A 112 25.46 -16.57 7.87
C ASN A 112 24.71 -16.09 6.62
N VAL A 113 23.98 -16.98 5.94
CA VAL A 113 23.12 -16.60 4.79
C VAL A 113 22.00 -15.68 5.23
N LEU A 114 21.35 -15.97 6.36
CA LEU A 114 20.30 -15.10 6.93
C LEU A 114 20.82 -13.71 7.25
N LYS A 115 22.02 -13.58 7.82
CA LYS A 115 22.66 -12.29 8.07
C LYS A 115 22.93 -11.50 6.79
N ILE A 116 23.39 -12.17 5.74
CA ILE A 116 23.60 -11.54 4.43
C ILE A 116 22.26 -11.02 3.88
N LEU A 117 21.21 -11.84 3.93
CA LEU A 117 19.88 -11.45 3.47
C LEU A 117 19.31 -10.29 4.31
N GLU A 118 19.54 -10.29 5.61
CA GLU A 118 19.16 -9.20 6.51
C GLU A 118 19.87 -7.90 6.12
N ASP A 119 21.17 -7.92 5.93
CA ASP A 119 21.95 -6.75 5.52
C ASP A 119 21.50 -6.20 4.17
N GLU A 120 21.27 -7.06 3.19
CA GLU A 120 20.78 -6.65 1.86
C GLU A 120 19.36 -6.07 1.94
N THR A 121 18.50 -6.64 2.78
CA THR A 121 17.14 -6.13 2.99
C THR A 121 17.15 -4.77 3.68
N GLN A 122 18.05 -4.56 4.65
CA GLN A 122 18.24 -3.25 5.28
C GLN A 122 18.76 -2.20 4.30
N ARG A 123 19.69 -2.58 3.39
CA ARG A 123 20.15 -1.71 2.32
C ARG A 123 19.01 -1.32 1.40
N LEU A 124 18.17 -2.26 1.03
CA LEU A 124 16.96 -1.98 0.24
C LEU A 124 16.03 -1.00 0.95
N ASN A 125 15.79 -1.18 2.26
CA ASN A 125 14.99 -0.26 3.06
C ASN A 125 15.55 1.17 3.05
N LYS A 126 16.86 1.34 3.16
CA LYS A 126 17.50 2.65 3.05
C LYS A 126 17.28 3.27 1.67
N TYR A 127 17.39 2.48 0.61
CA TYR A 127 17.15 2.91 -0.77
C TYR A 127 15.72 3.41 -0.96
N ILE A 128 14.75 2.66 -0.46
CA ILE A 128 13.33 3.03 -0.51
C ILE A 128 13.07 4.31 0.31
N GLY A 129 13.72 4.47 1.46
CA GLY A 129 13.66 5.69 2.24
C GLY A 129 14.17 6.92 1.49
N LEU A 130 15.20 6.76 0.67
CA LEU A 130 15.70 7.83 -0.21
C LEU A 130 14.71 8.14 -1.34
N LEU A 131 14.14 7.12 -1.96
CA LEU A 131 13.11 7.29 -3.01
C LEU A 131 11.89 8.06 -2.49
N SER A 132 11.51 7.84 -1.23
CA SER A 132 10.37 8.55 -0.62
C SER A 132 10.54 10.07 -0.57
N LYS A 133 11.79 10.55 -0.54
CA LYS A 133 12.15 11.98 -0.47
C LYS A 133 12.17 12.66 -1.83
N ILE A 134 12.18 11.90 -2.92
CA ILE A 134 12.21 12.44 -4.27
C ILE A 134 10.81 12.95 -4.63
N LYS A 135 10.70 14.21 -4.96
CA LYS A 135 9.46 14.81 -5.48
C LYS A 135 9.39 14.58 -6.99
N LEU A 136 8.25 14.08 -7.43
CA LEU A 136 7.94 13.97 -8.86
C LEU A 136 7.46 15.34 -9.35
N LYS A 137 8.03 15.78 -10.43
CA LYS A 137 7.60 17.02 -11.10
C LYS A 137 6.55 16.73 -12.15
#